data_78006cfdf18e68e987500c318018d844
#
_entry.id   78006cfdf18e68e987500c318018d844
#
_cell.length_a   1.000
_cell.length_b   1.000
_cell.length_c   1.000
_cell.angle_alpha   90.00
_cell.angle_beta   90.00
_cell.angle_gamma   90.00
#
_symmetry.space_group_name_H-M   'P 1'
#
loop_
_entity.id
_entity.type
_entity.pdbx_description
1 polymer ?
#
loop_
_entity_poly.entity_id
_entity_poly.type
_entity_poly.pdbx_seq_one_letter_code
_entity_poly.pdbx_strand_id
1 'polypeptide(L)'
;MISRYGYPALQALDSNQVHEVDCIGPIYIQGQRQRHYLWTCKDVFDGAVCLDLSRARRMEAVIAFLSKCWKILGRPRIVRFDNAREFVGWGLAARYLSRVLRLCLRFQIEPLIIPQAQPERNGAIENFNGWLQARLFQRHFSRVSALHLELQRLQQAVNTQHVHARLGSLTPAQYRRQKKLSKLPPRYVIPTDLVPLAAGRVTFVRQVTAQGKIHLLSLSFAVGKRLKGQYVKAVLDTQRHRFTVYLNGRVHKRWPYPYLKS
;
A
#
# COMPACT_ATOMS: atom_id res chain seq x y z
N MET A 1 3.58 -21.08 9.15
CA MET A 1 4.83 -20.55 9.73
C MET A 1 4.48 -19.24 10.44
N ILE A 2 4.59 -19.16 11.76
CA ILE A 2 4.40 -17.90 12.51
C ILE A 2 5.68 -17.10 12.23
N SER A 3 5.54 -15.91 11.67
CA SER A 3 6.70 -15.05 11.42
C SER A 3 7.40 -14.77 12.77
N ARG A 4 8.72 -14.55 12.76
CA ARG A 4 9.56 -14.18 13.92
C ARG A 4 8.97 -13.02 14.76
N TYR A 5 7.89 -12.40 14.31
CA TYR A 5 7.24 -11.20 14.83
C TYR A 5 5.81 -11.40 15.33
N GLY A 6 5.35 -12.64 15.58
CA GLY A 6 4.00 -12.91 16.15
C GLY A 6 2.82 -12.54 15.21
N TYR A 7 3.10 -12.29 13.93
CA TYR A 7 2.13 -11.93 12.90
C TYR A 7 2.35 -12.81 11.68
N PRO A 8 1.35 -13.58 11.21
CA PRO A 8 1.51 -14.46 10.06
C PRO A 8 1.82 -13.66 8.79
N ALA A 9 2.74 -14.16 7.98
CA ALA A 9 2.99 -13.60 6.66
C ALA A 9 1.70 -13.63 5.84
N LEU A 10 1.37 -12.49 5.22
CA LEU A 10 0.22 -12.41 4.34
C LEU A 10 0.59 -13.09 3.02
N GLN A 11 -0.04 -14.24 2.73
CA GLN A 11 0.12 -14.94 1.47
C GLN A 11 -1.00 -14.54 0.51
N ALA A 12 -0.63 -14.16 -0.71
CA ALA A 12 -1.55 -14.02 -1.81
C ALA A 12 -1.60 -15.34 -2.60
N LEU A 13 -2.80 -15.84 -2.85
CA LEU A 13 -3.05 -17.11 -3.54
C LEU A 13 -3.62 -16.92 -4.94
N ASP A 14 -4.00 -15.70 -5.31
CA ASP A 14 -4.49 -15.33 -6.63
C ASP A 14 -4.31 -13.82 -6.88
N SER A 15 -4.48 -13.39 -8.13
CA SER A 15 -4.43 -11.99 -8.55
C SER A 15 -5.38 -11.11 -7.74
N ASN A 16 -4.97 -9.88 -7.49
CA ASN A 16 -5.73 -8.88 -6.75
C ASN A 16 -6.12 -9.27 -5.30
N GLN A 17 -5.46 -10.26 -4.71
CA GLN A 17 -5.60 -10.46 -3.27
C GLN A 17 -4.81 -9.43 -2.48
N VAL A 18 -3.57 -9.14 -2.88
CA VAL A 18 -2.70 -8.18 -2.20
C VAL A 18 -1.93 -7.35 -3.22
N HIS A 19 -2.08 -6.04 -3.15
CA HIS A 19 -1.18 -5.10 -3.81
C HIS A 19 -0.24 -4.48 -2.79
N GLU A 20 1.03 -4.37 -3.12
CA GLU A 20 2.02 -3.56 -2.40
C GLU A 20 2.24 -2.26 -3.15
N VAL A 21 2.29 -1.15 -2.42
CA VAL A 21 2.47 0.19 -2.98
C VAL A 21 3.59 0.89 -2.24
N ASP A 22 4.48 1.52 -3.01
CA ASP A 22 5.62 2.23 -2.48
C ASP A 22 5.97 3.45 -3.34
N CYS A 23 6.90 4.29 -2.85
CA CYS A 23 7.32 5.52 -3.49
C CYS A 23 8.85 5.64 -3.49
N ILE A 24 9.45 5.70 -4.67
CA ILE A 24 10.88 5.94 -4.87
C ILE A 24 11.13 7.42 -5.12
N GLY A 25 12.17 7.96 -4.53
CA GLY A 25 12.62 9.32 -4.81
C GLY A 25 12.99 10.13 -3.57
N PRO A 26 13.41 11.38 -3.78
CA PRO A 26 13.23 12.17 -5.02
C PRO A 26 14.16 11.75 -6.16
N ILE A 27 13.64 11.83 -7.40
CA ILE A 27 14.39 11.65 -8.64
C ILE A 27 14.55 13.02 -9.30
N TYR A 28 15.74 13.30 -9.81
CA TYR A 28 16.05 14.54 -10.53
C TYR A 28 16.32 14.24 -11.99
N ILE A 29 15.77 15.08 -12.86
CA ILE A 29 16.08 15.06 -14.30
C ILE A 29 17.32 15.93 -14.52
N GLN A 30 18.22 15.49 -15.38
CA GLN A 30 19.44 16.21 -15.70
C GLN A 30 19.14 17.67 -16.10
N GLY A 31 19.85 18.63 -15.49
CA GLY A 31 19.63 20.05 -15.73
C GLY A 31 18.37 20.66 -15.11
N GLN A 32 17.58 19.90 -14.37
CA GLN A 32 16.34 20.38 -13.73
C GLN A 32 16.45 20.28 -12.20
N ARG A 33 16.04 21.32 -11.50
CA ARG A 33 15.96 21.32 -10.02
C ARG A 33 14.68 20.69 -9.48
N GLN A 34 13.71 20.41 -10.35
CA GLN A 34 12.42 19.88 -9.95
C GLN A 34 12.52 18.43 -9.48
N ARG A 35 11.95 18.14 -8.32
CA ARG A 35 11.83 16.79 -7.77
C ARG A 35 10.71 16.02 -8.45
N HIS A 36 10.96 14.74 -8.69
CA HIS A 36 9.95 13.79 -9.15
C HIS A 36 9.94 12.58 -8.21
N TYR A 37 8.79 11.98 -8.08
CA TYR A 37 8.58 10.79 -7.25
C TYR A 37 7.96 9.72 -8.11
N LEU A 38 8.53 8.54 -8.05
CA LEU A 38 8.06 7.37 -8.77
C LEU A 38 7.21 6.52 -7.84
N TRP A 39 5.94 6.41 -8.15
CA TRP A 39 5.00 5.53 -7.48
C TRP A 39 5.05 4.16 -8.13
N THR A 40 5.13 3.13 -7.32
CA THR A 40 5.16 1.73 -7.73
C THR A 40 4.05 0.96 -7.03
N CYS A 41 3.36 0.11 -7.78
CA CYS A 41 2.39 -0.84 -7.28
C CYS A 41 2.66 -2.20 -7.88
N LYS A 42 2.65 -3.25 -7.07
CA LYS A 42 2.85 -4.62 -7.51
C LYS A 42 1.79 -5.54 -6.91
N ASP A 43 1.19 -6.38 -7.74
CA ASP A 43 0.43 -7.52 -7.27
C ASP A 43 1.40 -8.58 -6.71
N VAL A 44 1.17 -9.00 -5.48
CA VAL A 44 2.07 -9.92 -4.76
C VAL A 44 2.05 -11.33 -5.35
N PHE A 45 0.92 -11.73 -5.94
CA PHE A 45 0.77 -13.07 -6.50
C PHE A 45 1.31 -13.17 -7.92
N ASP A 46 0.77 -12.42 -8.85
CA ASP A 46 1.11 -12.56 -10.27
C ASP A 46 2.25 -11.67 -10.74
N GLY A 47 2.68 -10.74 -9.91
CA GLY A 47 3.81 -9.85 -10.20
C GLY A 47 3.47 -8.70 -11.16
N ALA A 48 2.22 -8.52 -11.56
CA ALA A 48 1.82 -7.39 -12.38
C ALA A 48 2.09 -6.06 -11.69
N VAL A 49 2.54 -5.06 -12.45
CA VAL A 49 2.95 -3.76 -11.92
C VAL A 49 2.21 -2.60 -12.57
N CYS A 50 2.05 -1.53 -11.80
CA CYS A 50 1.66 -0.21 -12.28
C CYS A 50 2.67 0.82 -11.80
N LEU A 51 3.10 1.71 -12.69
CA LEU A 51 4.09 2.75 -12.45
C LEU A 51 3.53 4.12 -12.79
N ASP A 52 3.90 5.15 -12.03
CA ASP A 52 3.57 6.53 -12.35
C ASP A 52 4.55 7.52 -11.74
N LEU A 53 4.58 8.74 -12.28
CA LEU A 53 5.38 9.85 -11.78
C LEU A 53 4.50 10.95 -11.21
N SER A 54 4.96 11.57 -10.14
CA SER A 54 4.39 12.80 -9.63
C SER A 54 5.46 13.84 -9.28
N ARG A 55 5.07 15.11 -9.24
CA ARG A 55 5.95 16.21 -8.81
C ARG A 55 6.02 16.36 -7.29
N ALA A 56 5.15 15.70 -6.56
CA ALA A 56 5.07 15.81 -5.11
C ALA A 56 4.72 14.46 -4.48
N ARG A 57 5.32 14.20 -3.33
CA ARG A 57 5.02 13.06 -2.46
C ARG A 57 3.96 13.50 -1.44
N ARG A 58 2.69 13.41 -1.85
CA ARG A 58 1.54 13.82 -1.03
C ARG A 58 0.31 12.98 -1.32
N MET A 59 -0.69 13.10 -0.46
CA MET A 59 -1.91 12.30 -0.46
C MET A 59 -2.68 12.33 -1.80
N GLU A 60 -2.76 13.48 -2.45
CA GLU A 60 -3.44 13.63 -3.75
C GLU A 60 -2.74 12.80 -4.84
N ALA A 61 -1.40 12.76 -4.83
CA ALA A 61 -0.63 11.93 -5.75
C ALA A 61 -0.88 10.43 -5.51
N VAL A 62 -0.96 10.01 -4.25
CA VAL A 62 -1.33 8.62 -3.89
C VAL A 62 -2.71 8.28 -4.42
N ILE A 63 -3.71 9.15 -4.20
CA ILE A 63 -5.09 8.95 -4.62
C ILE A 63 -5.17 8.81 -6.15
N ALA A 64 -4.50 9.68 -6.89
CA ALA A 64 -4.43 9.61 -8.35
C ALA A 64 -3.76 8.30 -8.81
N PHE A 65 -2.64 7.93 -8.18
CA PHE A 65 -1.91 6.71 -8.50
C PHE A 65 -2.74 5.44 -8.22
N LEU A 66 -3.39 5.33 -7.06
CA LEU A 66 -4.26 4.19 -6.75
C LEU A 66 -5.42 4.07 -7.74
N SER A 67 -6.01 5.19 -8.14
CA SER A 67 -7.04 5.21 -9.18
C SER A 67 -6.53 4.63 -10.51
N LYS A 68 -5.32 5.01 -10.93
CA LYS A 68 -4.64 4.45 -12.11
C LYS A 68 -4.41 2.95 -11.95
N CYS A 69 -3.87 2.52 -10.80
CA CYS A 69 -3.63 1.11 -10.51
C CYS A 69 -4.91 0.28 -10.62
N TRP A 70 -6.01 0.74 -10.01
CA TRP A 70 -7.27 -0.01 -10.01
C TRP A 70 -7.99 -0.02 -11.37
N LYS A 71 -7.71 0.94 -12.24
CA LYS A 71 -8.12 0.90 -13.64
C LYS A 71 -7.35 -0.14 -14.45
N ILE A 72 -6.04 -0.26 -14.22
CA ILE A 72 -5.13 -1.14 -14.96
C ILE A 72 -5.15 -2.55 -14.40
N LEU A 73 -4.79 -2.70 -13.12
CA LEU A 73 -4.63 -3.98 -12.44
C LEU A 73 -5.93 -4.54 -11.85
N GLY A 74 -6.91 -3.68 -11.58
CA GLY A 74 -8.09 -4.03 -10.82
C GLY A 74 -7.94 -3.74 -9.34
N ARG A 75 -9.05 -3.82 -8.60
CA ARG A 75 -9.13 -3.55 -7.17
C ARG A 75 -8.64 -4.77 -6.38
N PRO A 76 -7.64 -4.61 -5.49
CA PRO A 76 -7.20 -5.70 -4.63
C PRO A 76 -8.15 -5.88 -3.44
N ARG A 77 -8.09 -7.04 -2.79
CA ARG A 77 -8.75 -7.24 -1.50
C ARG A 77 -8.02 -6.46 -0.38
N ILE A 78 -6.70 -6.46 -0.43
CA ILE A 78 -5.83 -5.77 0.53
C ILE A 78 -4.84 -4.91 -0.24
N VAL A 79 -4.65 -3.67 0.19
CA VAL A 79 -3.53 -2.84 -0.25
C VAL A 79 -2.57 -2.61 0.91
N ARG A 80 -1.29 -2.92 0.71
CA ARG A 80 -0.24 -2.76 1.71
C ARG A 80 0.53 -1.48 1.45
N PHE A 81 0.68 -0.69 2.51
CA PHE A 81 1.48 0.53 2.54
C PHE A 81 2.48 0.47 3.69
N ASP A 82 3.58 1.19 3.57
CA ASP A 82 4.35 1.58 4.73
C ASP A 82 3.60 2.64 5.57
N ASN A 83 4.15 3.00 6.72
CA ASN A 83 3.54 4.00 7.60
C ASN A 83 3.92 5.44 7.20
N ALA A 84 4.13 5.72 5.92
CA ALA A 84 4.48 7.05 5.48
C ALA A 84 3.31 8.03 5.55
N ARG A 85 3.66 9.31 5.70
CA ARG A 85 2.71 10.41 5.92
C ARG A 85 1.64 10.52 4.82
N GLU A 86 2.03 10.31 3.59
CA GLU A 86 1.16 10.41 2.42
C GLU A 86 0.05 9.34 2.39
N PHE A 87 0.25 8.22 3.08
CA PHE A 87 -0.77 7.16 3.18
C PHE A 87 -1.68 7.35 4.39
N VAL A 88 -1.07 7.56 5.57
CA VAL A 88 -1.83 7.56 6.83
C VAL A 88 -2.25 8.95 7.29
N GLY A 89 -1.60 10.01 6.78
CA GLY A 89 -1.79 11.38 7.22
C GLY A 89 -1.14 11.64 8.60
N TRP A 90 -0.34 12.71 8.72
CA TRP A 90 0.20 13.18 9.99
C TRP A 90 -0.41 14.53 10.35
N GLY A 91 -0.53 14.80 11.64
CA GLY A 91 -1.09 16.06 12.13
C GLY A 91 -2.60 16.20 11.92
N LEU A 92 -3.29 15.13 11.51
CA LEU A 92 -4.73 15.06 11.51
C LEU A 92 -5.23 14.98 12.96
N ALA A 93 -6.46 15.44 13.19
CA ALA A 93 -7.12 15.29 14.48
C ALA A 93 -7.11 13.82 14.92
N ALA A 94 -7.05 13.58 16.22
CA ALA A 94 -7.17 12.23 16.77
C ALA A 94 -8.41 11.54 16.20
N ARG A 95 -8.28 10.24 15.89
CA ARG A 95 -9.36 9.42 15.31
C ARG A 95 -9.77 9.77 13.87
N TYR A 96 -8.98 10.57 13.17
CA TYR A 96 -9.23 10.88 11.77
C TYR A 96 -8.57 9.83 10.86
N LEU A 97 -9.30 9.36 9.85
CA LEU A 97 -8.76 8.52 8.78
C LEU A 97 -8.43 9.38 7.56
N SER A 98 -7.23 9.20 7.03
CA SER A 98 -6.79 9.91 5.83
C SER A 98 -7.73 9.66 4.64
N ARG A 99 -7.73 10.58 3.67
CA ARG A 99 -8.49 10.42 2.42
C ARG A 99 -8.10 9.15 1.66
N VAL A 100 -6.83 8.73 1.73
CA VAL A 100 -6.34 7.47 1.14
C VAL A 100 -7.02 6.27 1.80
N LEU A 101 -7.05 6.21 3.12
CA LEU A 101 -7.69 5.11 3.86
C LEU A 101 -9.19 5.08 3.61
N ARG A 102 -9.85 6.24 3.61
CA ARG A 102 -11.29 6.36 3.29
C ARG A 102 -11.59 5.91 1.85
N LEU A 103 -10.72 6.26 0.89
CA LEU A 103 -10.84 5.80 -0.49
C LEU A 103 -10.77 4.28 -0.60
N CYS A 104 -9.81 3.65 0.08
CA CYS A 104 -9.71 2.20 0.12
C CYS A 104 -11.00 1.57 0.65
N LEU A 105 -11.50 2.04 1.80
CA LEU A 105 -12.73 1.54 2.40
C LEU A 105 -13.95 1.71 1.49
N ARG A 106 -14.06 2.85 0.79
CA ARG A 106 -15.15 3.09 -0.18
C ARG A 106 -15.21 2.04 -1.28
N PHE A 107 -14.04 1.51 -1.67
CA PHE A 107 -13.95 0.45 -2.68
C PHE A 107 -13.87 -0.96 -2.09
N GLN A 108 -14.18 -1.12 -0.80
CA GLN A 108 -14.12 -2.39 -0.06
C GLN A 108 -12.72 -3.03 -0.07
N ILE A 109 -11.70 -2.18 -0.13
CA ILE A 109 -10.29 -2.59 -0.06
C ILE A 109 -9.83 -2.40 1.38
N GLU A 110 -9.24 -3.43 1.98
CA GLU A 110 -8.63 -3.33 3.31
C GLU A 110 -7.23 -2.73 3.21
N PRO A 111 -6.97 -1.51 3.73
CA PRO A 111 -5.61 -1.02 3.84
C PRO A 111 -4.88 -1.71 4.99
N LEU A 112 -3.67 -2.19 4.71
CA LEU A 112 -2.75 -2.78 5.67
C LEU A 112 -1.51 -1.89 5.81
N ILE A 113 -1.36 -1.26 6.98
CA ILE A 113 -0.26 -0.34 7.26
C ILE A 113 0.81 -1.07 8.05
N ILE A 114 1.99 -1.24 7.44
CA ILE A 114 3.15 -1.87 8.08
C ILE A 114 4.12 -0.80 8.61
N PRO A 115 4.96 -1.12 9.61
CA PRO A 115 6.02 -0.23 10.06
C PRO A 115 7.01 0.06 8.95
N GLN A 116 7.61 1.25 8.95
CA GLN A 116 8.75 1.58 8.10
C GLN A 116 9.96 0.71 8.46
N ALA A 117 10.88 0.55 7.50
CA ALA A 117 12.14 -0.19 7.67
C ALA A 117 11.99 -1.65 8.09
N GLN A 118 10.97 -2.35 7.55
CA GLN A 118 10.82 -3.79 7.66
C GLN A 118 10.72 -4.45 6.27
N PRO A 119 11.87 -4.60 5.57
CA PRO A 119 11.94 -5.08 4.19
C PRO A 119 11.28 -6.44 3.99
N GLU A 120 11.42 -7.34 4.93
CA GLU A 120 10.81 -8.67 4.89
C GLU A 120 9.27 -8.69 4.85
N ARG A 121 8.62 -7.57 5.15
CA ARG A 121 7.16 -7.41 5.12
C ARG A 121 6.62 -6.77 3.85
N ASN A 122 7.51 -6.17 3.06
CA ASN A 122 7.19 -5.54 1.78
C ASN A 122 8.10 -6.07 0.66
N GLY A 123 8.61 -7.29 0.83
CA GLY A 123 9.69 -7.85 0.01
C GLY A 123 9.36 -7.94 -1.48
N ALA A 124 8.10 -8.08 -1.86
CA ALA A 124 7.75 -8.18 -3.26
C ALA A 124 7.94 -6.85 -4.00
N ILE A 125 7.52 -5.73 -3.40
CA ILE A 125 7.69 -4.40 -3.99
C ILE A 125 9.12 -3.91 -3.84
N GLU A 126 9.80 -4.19 -2.73
CA GLU A 126 11.19 -3.78 -2.50
C GLU A 126 12.16 -4.46 -3.48
N ASN A 127 12.02 -5.76 -3.69
CA ASN A 127 12.78 -6.48 -4.72
C ASN A 127 12.52 -5.92 -6.12
N PHE A 128 11.26 -5.58 -6.41
CA PHE A 128 10.91 -4.95 -7.67
C PHE A 128 11.50 -3.54 -7.79
N ASN A 129 11.44 -2.74 -6.73
CA ASN A 129 12.00 -1.40 -6.70
C ASN A 129 13.53 -1.42 -6.88
N GLY A 130 14.23 -2.36 -6.26
CA GLY A 130 15.67 -2.57 -6.48
C GLY A 130 15.99 -2.89 -7.94
N TRP A 131 15.23 -3.82 -8.54
CA TRP A 131 15.35 -4.16 -9.95
C TRP A 131 15.07 -2.96 -10.89
N LEU A 132 14.05 -2.17 -10.56
CA LEU A 132 13.63 -0.99 -11.32
C LEU A 132 14.67 0.13 -11.24
N GLN A 133 15.15 0.44 -10.03
CA GLN A 133 16.16 1.47 -9.79
C GLN A 133 17.48 1.15 -10.50
N ALA A 134 17.93 -0.11 -10.46
CA ALA A 134 19.14 -0.53 -11.17
C ALA A 134 19.08 -0.25 -12.68
N ARG A 135 17.89 -0.30 -13.29
CA ARG A 135 17.69 -0.01 -14.71
C ARG A 135 17.50 1.48 -15.02
N LEU A 136 16.82 2.19 -14.13
CA LEU A 136 16.55 3.62 -14.33
C LEU A 136 17.80 4.48 -14.07
N PHE A 137 18.56 4.18 -13.01
CA PHE A 137 19.71 5.01 -12.61
C PHE A 137 20.95 4.78 -13.46
N GLN A 138 20.97 3.76 -14.31
CA GLN A 138 21.97 3.60 -15.36
C GLN A 138 21.76 4.54 -16.55
N ARG A 139 20.62 5.27 -16.60
CA ARG A 139 20.25 6.15 -17.68
C ARG A 139 20.16 7.60 -17.24
N HIS A 140 20.58 8.49 -18.11
CA HIS A 140 20.39 9.93 -17.93
C HIS A 140 19.17 10.38 -18.73
N PHE A 141 18.23 11.02 -18.06
CA PHE A 141 17.03 11.56 -18.69
C PHE A 141 17.15 13.09 -18.77
N SER A 142 17.09 13.64 -19.97
CA SER A 142 17.10 15.09 -20.21
C SER A 142 15.71 15.71 -20.07
N ARG A 143 14.64 14.88 -20.16
CA ARG A 143 13.24 15.34 -20.11
C ARG A 143 12.38 14.37 -19.30
N VAL A 144 11.37 14.91 -18.60
CA VAL A 144 10.39 14.11 -17.85
C VAL A 144 9.62 13.15 -18.76
N SER A 145 9.31 13.58 -19.97
CA SER A 145 8.62 12.73 -20.97
C SER A 145 9.43 11.48 -21.34
N ALA A 146 10.75 11.60 -21.45
CA ALA A 146 11.63 10.46 -21.73
C ALA A 146 11.63 9.46 -20.55
N LEU A 147 11.72 9.95 -19.32
CA LEU A 147 11.57 9.11 -18.13
C LEU A 147 10.19 8.42 -18.10
N HIS A 148 9.13 9.17 -18.39
CA HIS A 148 7.77 8.62 -18.40
C HIS A 148 7.59 7.51 -19.45
N LEU A 149 8.14 7.73 -20.65
CA LEU A 149 8.12 6.71 -21.72
C LEU A 149 8.88 5.45 -21.31
N GLU A 150 10.05 5.60 -20.68
CA GLU A 150 10.83 4.46 -20.20
C GLU A 150 10.08 3.69 -19.10
N LEU A 151 9.40 4.38 -18.19
CA LEU A 151 8.57 3.72 -17.17
C LEU A 151 7.42 2.93 -17.81
N GLN A 152 6.76 3.48 -18.84
CA GLN A 152 5.73 2.77 -19.57
C GLN A 152 6.27 1.51 -20.25
N ARG A 153 7.46 1.61 -20.89
CA ARG A 153 8.15 0.50 -21.53
C ARG A 153 8.49 -0.60 -20.51
N LEU A 154 9.07 -0.23 -19.37
CA LEU A 154 9.40 -1.17 -18.29
C LEU A 154 8.16 -1.82 -17.69
N GLN A 155 7.10 -1.05 -17.43
CA GLN A 155 5.82 -1.59 -16.97
C GLN A 155 5.24 -2.60 -17.96
N GLN A 156 5.25 -2.27 -19.26
CA GLN A 156 4.78 -3.16 -20.30
C GLN A 156 5.63 -4.43 -20.33
N ALA A 157 6.96 -4.32 -20.34
CA ALA A 157 7.86 -5.48 -20.37
C ALA A 157 7.61 -6.43 -19.19
N VAL A 158 7.49 -5.89 -17.94
CA VAL A 158 7.17 -6.71 -16.77
C VAL A 158 5.84 -7.41 -16.91
N ASN A 159 4.81 -6.71 -17.38
CA ASN A 159 3.47 -7.26 -17.45
C ASN A 159 3.25 -8.25 -18.60
N THR A 160 3.99 -8.11 -19.72
CA THR A 160 3.71 -8.88 -20.95
C THR A 160 4.85 -9.77 -21.43
N GLN A 161 6.06 -9.66 -20.86
CA GLN A 161 7.23 -10.42 -21.29
C GLN A 161 7.85 -11.27 -20.18
N HIS A 162 7.75 -10.86 -18.92
CA HIS A 162 8.30 -11.63 -17.80
C HIS A 162 7.39 -12.81 -17.48
N VAL A 163 7.90 -14.02 -17.68
CA VAL A 163 7.20 -15.28 -17.35
C VAL A 163 7.44 -15.64 -15.88
N HIS A 164 6.43 -16.17 -15.22
CA HIS A 164 6.54 -16.63 -13.83
C HIS A 164 6.19 -18.12 -13.71
N ALA A 165 7.08 -18.92 -13.14
CA ALA A 165 6.84 -20.35 -12.92
C ALA A 165 5.57 -20.62 -12.12
N ARG A 166 5.29 -19.80 -11.08
CA ARG A 166 4.07 -19.91 -10.26
C ARG A 166 2.77 -19.67 -11.05
N LEU A 167 2.83 -19.07 -12.23
CA LEU A 167 1.69 -18.82 -13.10
C LEU A 167 1.57 -19.88 -14.21
N GLY A 168 2.27 -21.02 -14.10
CA GLY A 168 2.32 -22.02 -15.17
C GLY A 168 3.09 -21.51 -16.39
N SER A 169 4.18 -20.79 -16.17
CA SER A 169 4.99 -20.17 -17.22
C SER A 169 4.24 -19.16 -18.09
N LEU A 170 3.24 -18.49 -17.52
CA LEU A 170 2.54 -17.37 -18.14
C LEU A 170 3.13 -16.04 -17.67
N THR A 171 2.94 -15.02 -18.50
CA THR A 171 3.16 -13.63 -18.08
C THR A 171 1.99 -13.15 -17.21
N PRO A 172 2.18 -12.09 -16.38
CA PRO A 172 1.07 -11.50 -15.63
C PRO A 172 -0.14 -11.16 -16.49
N ALA A 173 0.08 -10.59 -17.68
CA ALA A 173 -1.00 -10.22 -18.59
C ALA A 173 -1.76 -11.44 -19.13
N GLN A 174 -1.06 -12.53 -19.47
CA GLN A 174 -1.68 -13.77 -19.94
C GLN A 174 -2.53 -14.41 -18.84
N TYR A 175 -1.96 -14.52 -17.62
CA TYR A 175 -2.68 -15.06 -16.46
C TYR A 175 -3.94 -14.24 -16.14
N ARG A 176 -3.83 -12.91 -16.12
CA ARG A 176 -4.93 -11.99 -15.81
C ARG A 176 -6.05 -11.99 -16.84
N ARG A 177 -5.79 -12.31 -18.10
CA ARG A 177 -6.84 -12.48 -19.14
C ARG A 177 -7.79 -13.63 -18.83
N GLN A 178 -7.34 -14.62 -18.07
CA GLN A 178 -8.14 -15.78 -17.66
C GLN A 178 -9.00 -15.50 -16.40
N LYS A 179 -8.91 -14.29 -15.83
CA LYS A 179 -9.55 -13.92 -14.56
C LYS A 179 -10.60 -12.83 -14.73
N LYS A 180 -11.70 -12.95 -14.00
CA LYS A 180 -12.67 -11.85 -13.86
C LYS A 180 -12.19 -10.87 -12.81
N LEU A 181 -11.46 -9.83 -13.24
CA LEU A 181 -10.91 -8.82 -12.34
C LEU A 181 -11.87 -7.63 -12.21
N SER A 182 -12.13 -7.19 -10.98
CA SER A 182 -12.94 -6.00 -10.71
C SER A 182 -12.10 -4.74 -10.91
N LYS A 183 -12.30 -4.04 -12.02
CA LYS A 183 -11.58 -2.79 -12.36
C LYS A 183 -12.44 -1.56 -12.13
N LEU A 184 -11.81 -0.41 -11.88
CA LEU A 184 -12.49 0.87 -12.00
C LEU A 184 -12.80 1.17 -13.47
N PRO A 185 -13.95 1.79 -13.76
CA PRO A 185 -14.23 2.27 -15.12
C PRO A 185 -13.14 3.25 -15.60
N PRO A 186 -12.76 3.23 -16.87
CA PRO A 186 -11.70 4.11 -17.40
C PRO A 186 -11.98 5.60 -17.14
N ARG A 187 -13.25 6.01 -17.26
CA ARG A 187 -13.70 7.40 -17.03
C ARG A 187 -13.99 7.74 -15.58
N TYR A 188 -13.77 6.81 -14.64
CA TYR A 188 -13.99 7.11 -13.23
C TYR A 188 -13.07 8.24 -12.75
N VAL A 189 -13.68 9.28 -12.22
CA VAL A 189 -12.99 10.42 -11.60
C VAL A 189 -13.18 10.31 -10.08
N ILE A 190 -12.06 10.33 -9.35
CA ILE A 190 -12.13 10.35 -7.89
C ILE A 190 -12.58 11.76 -7.45
N PRO A 191 -13.60 11.86 -6.58
CA PRO A 191 -14.01 13.14 -6.04
C PRO A 191 -12.84 13.85 -5.33
N THR A 192 -12.66 15.13 -5.59
CA THR A 192 -11.65 15.97 -4.93
C THR A 192 -11.99 16.24 -3.47
N ASP A 193 -13.26 16.18 -3.14
CA ASP A 193 -13.81 16.44 -1.81
C ASP A 193 -13.51 15.32 -0.82
N LEU A 194 -13.85 15.55 0.43
CA LEU A 194 -13.69 14.56 1.49
C LEU A 194 -14.49 13.29 1.15
N VAL A 195 -13.78 12.19 1.02
CA VAL A 195 -14.39 10.87 0.81
C VAL A 195 -15.13 10.46 2.11
N PRO A 196 -16.45 10.24 2.08
CA PRO A 196 -17.19 9.79 3.26
C PRO A 196 -16.62 8.51 3.81
N LEU A 197 -16.70 8.33 5.13
CA LEU A 197 -16.22 7.11 5.79
C LEU A 197 -17.16 5.94 5.44
N ALA A 198 -16.63 4.93 4.80
CA ALA A 198 -17.33 3.69 4.49
C ALA A 198 -17.06 2.61 5.53
N ALA A 199 -17.97 1.63 5.63
CA ALA A 199 -17.79 0.44 6.43
C ALA A 199 -16.63 -0.40 5.89
N GLY A 200 -15.81 -0.93 6.81
CA GLY A 200 -14.67 -1.79 6.45
C GLY A 200 -13.65 -1.91 7.56
N ARG A 201 -12.48 -2.42 7.21
CA ARG A 201 -11.38 -2.63 8.17
C ARG A 201 -10.14 -1.93 7.71
N VAL A 202 -9.43 -1.31 8.67
CA VAL A 202 -8.07 -0.80 8.49
C VAL A 202 -7.16 -1.59 9.41
N THR A 203 -6.19 -2.27 8.85
CA THR A 203 -5.25 -3.10 9.61
C THR A 203 -3.91 -2.37 9.74
N PHE A 204 -3.39 -2.35 10.95
CA PHE A 204 -2.08 -1.79 11.28
C PHE A 204 -1.22 -2.87 11.92
N VAL A 205 0.05 -2.91 11.57
CA VAL A 205 1.07 -3.64 12.32
C VAL A 205 1.86 -2.62 13.13
N ARG A 206 1.99 -2.84 14.44
CA ARG A 206 2.68 -1.88 15.33
C ARG A 206 3.56 -2.61 16.32
N GLN A 207 4.74 -2.05 16.55
CA GLN A 207 5.61 -2.49 17.64
C GLN A 207 5.13 -1.92 18.97
N VAL A 208 5.16 -2.75 19.99
CA VAL A 208 4.82 -2.35 21.34
C VAL A 208 6.00 -1.60 21.97
N THR A 209 5.75 -0.41 22.47
CA THR A 209 6.77 0.43 23.13
C THR A 209 7.26 -0.17 24.44
N ALA A 210 8.34 0.39 25.01
CA ALA A 210 8.85 0.01 26.33
C ALA A 210 7.78 0.18 27.43
N GLN A 211 6.86 1.12 27.28
CA GLN A 211 5.75 1.37 28.21
C GLN A 211 4.57 0.42 28.01
N GLY A 212 4.66 -0.55 27.06
CA GLY A 212 3.59 -1.48 26.76
C GLY A 212 2.44 -0.87 25.97
N LYS A 213 2.71 0.17 25.17
CA LYS A 213 1.70 0.89 24.37
C LYS A 213 1.96 0.73 22.89
N ILE A 214 0.92 0.90 22.08
CA ILE A 214 1.02 1.13 20.63
C ILE A 214 0.41 2.50 20.30
N HIS A 215 0.96 3.16 19.27
CA HIS A 215 0.47 4.46 18.80
C HIS A 215 -0.24 4.30 17.46
N LEU A 216 -1.44 4.87 17.36
CA LEU A 216 -2.32 4.77 16.20
C LEU A 216 -3.21 6.00 16.08
N LEU A 217 -3.22 6.64 14.89
CA LEU A 217 -4.12 7.75 14.58
C LEU A 217 -4.15 8.80 15.69
N SER A 218 -2.97 9.23 16.13
CA SER A 218 -2.74 10.20 17.22
C SER A 218 -3.26 9.78 18.59
N LEU A 219 -3.52 8.48 18.80
CA LEU A 219 -3.91 7.91 20.09
C LEU A 219 -2.93 6.85 20.56
N SER A 220 -2.89 6.63 21.89
CA SER A 220 -2.09 5.60 22.56
C SER A 220 -2.98 4.54 23.19
N PHE A 221 -2.65 3.26 22.97
CA PHE A 221 -3.39 2.12 23.50
C PHE A 221 -2.48 1.24 24.34
N ALA A 222 -2.85 1.01 25.62
CA ALA A 222 -2.07 0.18 26.54
C ALA A 222 -2.33 -1.31 26.28
N VAL A 223 -1.42 -1.98 25.58
CA VAL A 223 -1.54 -3.41 25.25
C VAL A 223 -0.91 -4.32 26.31
N GLY A 224 0.12 -3.87 27.02
CA GLY A 224 0.78 -4.58 28.11
C GLY A 224 2.30 -4.54 28.04
N LYS A 225 2.95 -4.28 29.17
CA LYS A 225 4.43 -4.16 29.26
C LYS A 225 5.17 -5.44 28.88
N ARG A 226 4.58 -6.62 29.11
CA ARG A 226 5.15 -7.94 28.75
C ARG A 226 5.34 -8.12 27.24
N LEU A 227 4.64 -7.32 26.42
CA LEU A 227 4.73 -7.35 24.95
C LEU A 227 5.75 -6.37 24.39
N LYS A 228 6.57 -5.71 25.23
CA LYS A 228 7.62 -4.77 24.80
C LYS A 228 8.43 -5.35 23.62
N GLY A 229 8.57 -4.57 22.57
CA GLY A 229 9.34 -4.93 21.37
C GLY A 229 8.64 -5.90 20.41
N GLN A 230 7.56 -6.55 20.84
CA GLN A 230 6.78 -7.43 19.94
C GLN A 230 5.91 -6.63 18.98
N TYR A 231 5.64 -7.22 17.82
CA TYR A 231 4.70 -6.66 16.85
C TYR A 231 3.31 -7.26 17.06
N VAL A 232 2.30 -6.40 17.05
CA VAL A 232 0.91 -6.78 17.16
C VAL A 232 0.12 -6.34 15.93
N LYS A 233 -0.88 -7.12 15.56
CA LYS A 233 -1.88 -6.74 14.56
C LYS A 233 -2.98 -5.94 15.25
N ALA A 234 -3.24 -4.75 14.76
CA ALA A 234 -4.25 -3.86 15.29
C ALA A 234 -5.27 -3.54 14.19
N VAL A 235 -6.53 -3.87 14.40
CA VAL A 235 -7.60 -3.74 13.40
C VAL A 235 -8.62 -2.73 13.88
N LEU A 236 -8.84 -1.71 13.08
CA LEU A 236 -9.90 -0.75 13.22
C LEU A 236 -11.08 -1.19 12.34
N ASP A 237 -12.21 -1.50 12.96
CA ASP A 237 -13.47 -1.83 12.30
C ASP A 237 -14.36 -0.60 12.30
N THR A 238 -14.55 0.00 11.11
CA THR A 238 -15.30 1.25 10.99
C THR A 238 -16.80 1.06 11.13
N GLN A 239 -17.32 -0.11 10.82
CA GLN A 239 -18.74 -0.42 10.98
C GLN A 239 -19.12 -0.62 12.44
N ARG A 240 -18.23 -1.31 13.20
CA ARG A 240 -18.47 -1.62 14.62
C ARG A 240 -17.93 -0.56 15.56
N HIS A 241 -17.34 0.51 15.06
CA HIS A 241 -16.67 1.56 15.83
C HIS A 241 -15.74 0.98 16.90
N ARG A 242 -14.93 -0.02 16.51
CA ARG A 242 -14.14 -0.81 17.42
C ARG A 242 -12.71 -0.99 16.95
N PHE A 243 -11.81 -0.84 17.88
CA PHE A 243 -10.40 -1.13 17.71
C PHE A 243 -10.03 -2.43 18.45
N THR A 244 -9.40 -3.37 17.75
CA THR A 244 -9.04 -4.68 18.29
C THR A 244 -7.57 -4.97 18.04
N VAL A 245 -6.84 -5.32 19.10
CA VAL A 245 -5.47 -5.82 19.00
C VAL A 245 -5.48 -7.34 19.08
N TYR A 246 -4.75 -7.94 18.14
CA TYR A 246 -4.53 -9.37 18.05
C TYR A 246 -3.08 -9.72 18.37
N LEU A 247 -2.90 -10.79 19.11
CA LEU A 247 -1.60 -11.41 19.37
C LEU A 247 -1.69 -12.89 18.93
N ASN A 248 -0.78 -13.31 18.04
CA ASN A 248 -0.76 -14.67 17.49
C ASN A 248 -2.13 -15.14 16.96
N GLY A 249 -2.84 -14.26 16.26
CA GLY A 249 -4.16 -14.55 15.68
C GLY A 249 -5.34 -14.49 16.66
N ARG A 250 -5.09 -14.42 17.96
CA ARG A 250 -6.13 -14.34 18.99
C ARG A 250 -6.38 -12.90 19.41
N VAL A 251 -7.63 -12.60 19.79
CA VAL A 251 -7.98 -11.29 20.34
C VAL A 251 -7.28 -11.11 21.67
N HIS A 252 -6.49 -10.03 21.79
CA HIS A 252 -5.78 -9.67 22.99
C HIS A 252 -6.52 -8.59 23.77
N LYS A 253 -6.88 -7.45 23.11
CA LYS A 253 -7.63 -6.34 23.72
C LYS A 253 -8.55 -5.68 22.71
N ARG A 254 -9.59 -5.01 23.23
CA ARG A 254 -10.57 -4.24 22.46
C ARG A 254 -10.85 -2.90 23.11
N TRP A 255 -11.11 -1.89 22.27
CA TRP A 255 -11.54 -0.57 22.71
C TRP A 255 -12.65 -0.06 21.80
N PRO A 256 -13.61 0.73 22.30
CA PRO A 256 -14.47 1.54 21.46
C PRO A 256 -13.63 2.56 20.70
N TYR A 257 -14.01 2.85 19.48
CA TYR A 257 -13.33 3.83 18.64
C TYR A 257 -14.36 4.75 17.98
N PRO A 258 -14.88 5.74 18.73
CA PRO A 258 -15.80 6.71 18.17
C PRO A 258 -15.03 7.59 17.15
N TYR A 259 -15.53 7.66 15.94
CA TYR A 259 -15.00 8.55 14.91
C TYR A 259 -15.50 9.98 15.16
N LEU A 260 -14.63 10.94 14.85
CA LEU A 260 -15.14 12.28 14.58
C LEU A 260 -15.94 12.18 13.26
N LYS A 261 -17.23 12.37 13.33
CA LYS A 261 -18.03 12.66 12.15
C LYS A 261 -17.52 13.99 11.64
N SER A 262 -16.88 13.99 10.48
CA SER A 262 -16.55 15.22 9.76
C SER A 262 -17.76 15.71 9.06
#